data_c12bc03bf9827cb4cb90b24dac9b97ae
#
_entry.id   c12bc03bf9827cb4cb90b24dac9b97ae
#
_cell.length_a   1.000
_cell.length_b   1.000
_cell.length_c   1.000
_cell.angle_alpha   90.00
_cell.angle_beta   90.00
_cell.angle_gamma   90.00
#
_symmetry.space_group_name_H-M   'P 1'
#
loop_
_entity.id
_entity.type
_entity.pdbx_description
1 polymer ?
#
loop_
_entity_poly.entity_id
_entity_poly.type
_entity_poly.pdbx_seq_one_letter_code
_entity_poly.pdbx_strand_id
1 'polypeptide(L)'
;FQFQKGQTCGEHIEAERIGLPIIQCGCGRGSDPCHSPCPLVTKIKEILADEEPDILVLDEIMAAIRRGCVSTEEALEITELRPHGTEIIMTGRDAPDELIEAADLVTSMEPIKHYFKDGLKAREGIEY
;
A
#
# COMPACT_ATOMS: atom_id res chain seq x y z
N PHE A 1 3.75 4.90 -0.40
CA PHE A 1 3.40 4.31 -1.71
C PHE A 1 1.96 3.81 -1.68
N GLN A 2 1.17 4.14 -2.70
CA GLN A 2 -0.21 3.67 -2.82
C GLN A 2 -0.36 2.73 -4.03
N PHE A 3 -0.66 1.49 -3.74
CA PHE A 3 -0.97 0.49 -4.75
C PHE A 3 -2.43 0.55 -5.15
N GLN A 4 -2.76 0.11 -6.38
CA GLN A 4 -4.14 0.03 -6.88
C GLN A 4 -4.91 1.36 -6.89
N LYS A 5 -4.21 2.49 -6.92
CA LYS A 5 -4.79 3.82 -6.92
C LYS A 5 -4.26 4.63 -8.11
N GLY A 6 -5.17 5.17 -8.93
CA GLY A 6 -4.86 5.97 -10.11
C GLY A 6 -5.62 7.28 -10.17
N GLN A 7 -6.27 7.68 -9.07
CA GLN A 7 -7.04 8.93 -9.00
C GLN A 7 -6.51 9.79 -7.85
N THR A 8 -6.48 11.10 -8.08
CA THR A 8 -6.21 12.07 -7.01
C THR A 8 -7.43 12.15 -6.10
N CYS A 9 -7.22 11.99 -4.82
CA CYS A 9 -8.24 12.09 -3.76
C CYS A 9 -7.81 13.14 -2.73
N GLY A 10 -8.66 13.40 -1.74
CA GLY A 10 -8.41 14.41 -0.71
C GLY A 10 -7.08 14.24 0.02
N GLU A 11 -6.67 12.99 0.29
CA GLU A 11 -5.38 12.71 0.93
C GLU A 11 -4.17 13.16 0.12
N HIS A 12 -4.23 13.15 -1.22
CA HIS A 12 -3.12 13.63 -2.07
C HIS A 12 -2.99 15.15 -1.99
N ILE A 13 -4.13 15.86 -1.98
CA ILE A 13 -4.16 17.32 -1.87
C ILE A 13 -3.55 17.75 -0.53
N GLU A 14 -3.96 17.08 0.56
CA GLU A 14 -3.43 17.40 1.89
C GLU A 14 -1.97 16.98 2.06
N ALA A 15 -1.57 15.83 1.53
CA ALA A 15 -0.19 15.37 1.54
C ALA A 15 0.74 16.36 0.81
N GLU A 16 0.34 16.84 -0.36
CA GLU A 16 1.09 17.87 -1.11
C GLU A 16 1.21 19.16 -0.29
N ARG A 17 0.13 19.59 0.36
CA ARG A 17 0.10 20.81 1.20
C ARG A 17 1.07 20.75 2.38
N ILE A 18 1.27 19.59 2.98
CA ILE A 18 2.17 19.41 4.13
C ILE A 18 3.55 18.87 3.73
N GLY A 19 3.80 18.69 2.45
CA GLY A 19 5.08 18.18 1.93
C GLY A 19 5.31 16.68 2.17
N LEU A 20 4.25 15.88 2.38
CA LEU A 20 4.34 14.43 2.51
C LEU A 20 4.33 13.77 1.12
N PRO A 21 5.40 13.07 0.69
CA PRO A 21 5.42 12.45 -0.62
C PRO A 21 4.50 11.22 -0.68
N ILE A 22 3.58 11.21 -1.66
CA ILE A 22 2.76 10.04 -2.01
C ILE A 22 3.06 9.64 -3.44
N ILE A 23 3.51 8.40 -3.64
CA ILE A 23 3.82 7.84 -4.96
C ILE A 23 2.78 6.76 -5.28
N GLN A 24 2.06 6.93 -6.40
CA GLN A 24 1.01 6.01 -6.86
C GLN A 24 1.50 5.13 -8.00
N CYS A 25 0.95 3.91 -8.10
CA CYS A 25 1.25 3.02 -9.23
C CYS A 25 0.59 3.44 -10.54
N GLY A 26 -0.40 4.34 -10.52
CA GLY A 26 -1.19 4.70 -11.68
C GLY A 26 -2.16 3.61 -12.16
N CYS A 27 -2.18 2.44 -11.55
CA CYS A 27 -3.08 1.34 -11.87
C CYS A 27 -4.40 1.51 -11.11
N GLY A 28 -5.46 1.92 -11.80
CA GLY A 28 -6.79 2.08 -11.19
C GLY A 28 -7.49 0.76 -10.87
N ARG A 29 -8.56 0.83 -10.05
CA ARG A 29 -9.49 -0.28 -9.87
C ARG A 29 -10.29 -0.45 -11.17
N GLY A 30 -9.94 -1.39 -12.02
CA GLY A 30 -10.93 -1.83 -12.98
C GLY A 30 -10.53 -2.27 -14.36
N SER A 31 -9.72 -1.60 -15.11
CA SER A 31 -9.56 -1.93 -16.53
C SER A 31 -8.13 -2.04 -17.03
N ASP A 32 -7.19 -1.44 -16.38
CA ASP A 32 -5.81 -1.58 -16.79
C ASP A 32 -5.15 -2.72 -16.02
N PRO A 33 -4.59 -3.72 -16.73
CA PRO A 33 -3.82 -4.75 -16.07
C PRO A 33 -2.68 -4.07 -15.29
N CYS A 34 -2.58 -4.37 -14.02
CA CYS A 34 -1.42 -3.97 -13.25
C CYS A 34 -0.19 -4.54 -13.97
N HIS A 35 0.78 -3.70 -14.24
CA HIS A 35 2.01 -4.17 -14.89
C HIS A 35 2.77 -5.07 -13.92
N SER A 36 3.13 -6.27 -14.37
CA SER A 36 4.09 -7.12 -13.67
C SER A 36 5.39 -7.13 -14.50
N PRO A 37 6.54 -6.74 -13.93
CA PRO A 37 6.75 -6.27 -12.56
C PRO A 37 6.16 -4.87 -12.31
N CYS A 38 5.71 -4.65 -11.08
CA CYS A 38 5.15 -3.36 -10.67
C CYS A 38 6.27 -2.30 -10.56
N PRO A 39 6.18 -1.16 -11.28
CA PRO A 39 7.22 -0.14 -11.23
C PRO A 39 7.48 0.43 -9.81
N LEU A 40 6.48 0.36 -8.93
CA LEU A 40 6.64 0.82 -7.54
C LEU A 40 7.64 -0.04 -6.77
N VAL A 41 7.74 -1.35 -7.03
CA VAL A 41 8.71 -2.23 -6.35
C VAL A 41 10.14 -1.74 -6.59
N THR A 42 10.48 -1.42 -7.83
CA THR A 42 11.80 -0.87 -8.16
C THR A 42 12.04 0.46 -7.44
N LYS A 43 11.05 1.36 -7.47
CA LYS A 43 11.16 2.67 -6.83
C LYS A 43 11.27 2.59 -5.31
N ILE A 44 10.57 1.65 -4.67
CA ILE A 44 10.68 1.37 -3.24
C ILE A 44 12.11 0.94 -2.89
N LYS A 45 12.69 0.00 -3.66
CA LYS A 45 14.06 -0.48 -3.43
C LYS A 45 15.10 0.65 -3.58
N GLU A 46 14.92 1.53 -4.57
CA GLU A 46 15.78 2.73 -4.75
C GLU A 46 15.70 3.64 -3.52
N ILE A 47 14.50 3.97 -3.05
CA ILE A 47 14.31 4.84 -1.88
C ILE A 47 14.88 4.23 -0.61
N LEU A 48 14.70 2.92 -0.39
CA LEU A 48 15.31 2.25 0.76
C LEU A 48 16.85 2.28 0.70
N ALA A 49 17.42 2.20 -0.50
CA ALA A 49 18.87 2.22 -0.66
C ALA A 49 19.50 3.64 -0.54
N ASP A 50 18.79 4.66 -1.00
CA ASP A 50 19.35 6.00 -1.19
C ASP A 50 18.91 7.01 -0.12
N GLU A 51 17.68 6.89 0.41
CA GLU A 51 17.07 7.92 1.24
C GLU A 51 16.91 7.51 2.71
N GLU A 52 16.96 6.22 3.03
CA GLU A 52 16.83 5.67 4.41
C GLU A 52 15.68 6.31 5.20
N PRO A 53 14.42 6.23 4.74
CA PRO A 53 13.31 6.89 5.41
C PRO A 53 13.05 6.30 6.82
N ASP A 54 12.60 7.12 7.77
CA ASP A 54 12.20 6.63 9.10
C ASP A 54 10.98 5.70 9.00
N ILE A 55 10.01 6.05 8.13
CA ILE A 55 8.77 5.29 7.93
C ILE A 55 8.48 5.14 6.44
N LEU A 56 8.23 3.92 6.01
CA LEU A 56 7.78 3.57 4.66
C LEU A 56 6.40 2.92 4.71
N VAL A 57 5.38 3.58 4.15
CA VAL A 57 4.02 3.02 4.08
C VAL A 57 3.75 2.45 2.69
N LEU A 58 3.35 1.18 2.65
CA LEU A 58 2.97 0.43 1.45
C LEU A 58 1.46 0.17 1.49
N ASP A 59 0.70 1.20 1.13
CA ASP A 59 -0.76 1.21 1.24
C ASP A 59 -1.42 0.35 0.15
N GLU A 60 -2.30 -0.58 0.56
CA GLU A 60 -2.99 -1.56 -0.29
C GLU A 60 -2.04 -2.52 -1.06
N ILE A 61 -0.82 -2.78 -0.56
CA ILE A 61 0.10 -3.74 -1.19
C ILE A 61 -0.51 -5.15 -1.25
N MET A 62 -1.31 -5.56 -0.25
CA MET A 62 -1.97 -6.87 -0.25
C MET A 62 -2.93 -7.02 -1.44
N ALA A 63 -3.57 -5.93 -1.86
CA ALA A 63 -4.40 -5.96 -3.07
C ALA A 63 -3.57 -6.12 -4.35
N ALA A 64 -2.35 -5.56 -4.38
CA ALA A 64 -1.43 -5.74 -5.49
C ALA A 64 -0.90 -7.17 -5.57
N ILE A 65 -0.61 -7.80 -4.42
CA ILE A 65 -0.20 -9.22 -4.34
C ILE A 65 -1.32 -10.13 -4.84
N ARG A 66 -2.53 -9.96 -4.35
CA ARG A 66 -3.69 -10.76 -4.78
C ARG A 66 -3.96 -10.65 -6.29
N ARG A 67 -3.62 -9.54 -6.92
CA ARG A 67 -3.75 -9.34 -8.37
C ARG A 67 -2.53 -9.81 -9.18
N GLY A 68 -1.49 -10.30 -8.53
CA GLY A 68 -0.26 -10.73 -9.19
C GLY A 68 0.59 -9.58 -9.77
N CYS A 69 0.40 -8.35 -9.28
CA CYS A 69 1.21 -7.20 -9.67
C CYS A 69 2.53 -7.14 -8.91
N VAL A 70 2.50 -7.64 -7.68
CA VAL A 70 3.63 -7.80 -6.78
C VAL A 70 3.58 -9.25 -6.30
N SER A 71 4.70 -9.93 -6.21
CA SER A 71 4.73 -11.26 -5.59
C SER A 71 4.94 -11.17 -4.07
N THR A 72 4.60 -12.24 -3.35
CA THR A 72 4.87 -12.33 -1.91
C THR A 72 6.37 -12.24 -1.63
N GLU A 73 7.18 -12.87 -2.49
CA GLU A 73 8.64 -12.85 -2.41
C GLU A 73 9.19 -11.42 -2.59
N GLU A 74 8.65 -10.65 -3.55
CA GLU A 74 9.05 -9.23 -3.73
C GLU A 74 8.70 -8.39 -2.50
N ALA A 75 7.55 -8.63 -1.87
CA ALA A 75 7.16 -7.94 -0.65
C ALA A 75 8.07 -8.32 0.55
N LEU A 76 8.43 -9.58 0.70
CA LEU A 76 9.39 -10.06 1.70
C LEU A 76 10.78 -9.44 1.45
N GLU A 77 11.25 -9.44 0.21
CA GLU A 77 12.53 -8.83 -0.16
C GLU A 77 12.59 -7.34 0.24
N ILE A 78 11.50 -6.59 0.07
CA ILE A 78 11.41 -5.20 0.53
C ILE A 78 11.65 -5.10 2.05
N THR A 79 11.09 -6.03 2.84
CA THR A 79 11.33 -6.02 4.30
C THR A 79 12.76 -6.34 4.66
N GLU A 80 13.41 -7.24 3.93
CA GLU A 80 14.82 -7.60 4.14
C GLU A 80 15.79 -6.48 3.75
N LEU A 81 15.45 -5.69 2.72
CA LEU A 81 16.26 -4.58 2.23
C LEU A 81 16.14 -3.32 3.09
N ARG A 82 15.25 -3.28 4.07
CA ARG A 82 15.05 -2.09 4.91
C ARG A 82 16.31 -1.71 5.67
N PRO A 83 16.72 -0.43 5.69
CA PRO A 83 17.79 0.06 6.55
C PRO A 83 17.45 -0.14 8.02
N HIS A 84 18.49 -0.26 8.85
CA HIS A 84 18.30 -0.33 10.30
C HIS A 84 17.69 1.00 10.80
N GLY A 85 16.48 0.91 11.36
CA GLY A 85 15.74 2.09 11.86
C GLY A 85 14.55 2.50 10.99
N THR A 86 14.44 1.98 9.76
CA THR A 86 13.24 2.16 8.93
C THR A 86 12.11 1.26 9.40
N GLU A 87 10.95 1.83 9.69
CA GLU A 87 9.71 1.09 9.93
C GLU A 87 8.94 0.91 8.63
N ILE A 88 8.57 -0.34 8.30
CA ILE A 88 7.74 -0.63 7.12
C ILE A 88 6.33 -0.97 7.56
N ILE A 89 5.34 -0.24 7.04
CA ILE A 89 3.91 -0.46 7.30
C ILE A 89 3.26 -0.95 6.02
N MET A 90 2.72 -2.16 6.05
CA MET A 90 1.97 -2.75 4.93
C MET A 90 0.49 -2.81 5.27
N THR A 91 -0.38 -2.39 4.33
CA THR A 91 -1.82 -2.43 4.54
C THR A 91 -2.53 -3.21 3.44
N GLY A 92 -3.76 -3.59 3.73
CA GLY A 92 -4.65 -4.26 2.77
C GLY A 92 -5.44 -5.39 3.40
N ARG A 93 -6.07 -6.19 2.55
CA ARG A 93 -6.88 -7.36 2.95
C ARG A 93 -6.21 -8.63 2.46
N ASP A 94 -6.47 -9.73 3.20
CA ASP A 94 -6.01 -11.05 2.82
C ASP A 94 -4.47 -11.12 2.71
N ALA A 95 -3.78 -10.70 3.79
CA ALA A 95 -2.32 -10.79 3.87
C ALA A 95 -1.88 -12.26 3.76
N PRO A 96 -0.88 -12.59 2.92
CA PRO A 96 -0.27 -13.92 2.88
C PRO A 96 0.31 -14.31 4.24
N ASP A 97 0.23 -15.59 4.57
CA ASP A 97 0.72 -16.12 5.84
C ASP A 97 2.22 -15.85 6.02
N GLU A 98 3.00 -15.90 4.93
CA GLU A 98 4.43 -15.63 4.93
C GLU A 98 4.75 -14.18 5.37
N LEU A 99 3.92 -13.22 4.99
CA LEU A 99 4.08 -11.82 5.45
C LEU A 99 3.62 -11.65 6.89
N ILE A 100 2.59 -12.39 7.32
CA ILE A 100 2.15 -12.38 8.72
C ILE A 100 3.25 -12.96 9.62
N GLU A 101 3.89 -14.05 9.21
CA GLU A 101 4.99 -14.68 9.96
C GLU A 101 6.26 -13.80 10.01
N ALA A 102 6.53 -13.04 8.93
CA ALA A 102 7.69 -12.15 8.86
C ALA A 102 7.52 -10.83 9.62
N ALA A 103 6.28 -10.44 9.93
CA ALA A 103 5.99 -9.16 10.57
C ALA A 103 6.24 -9.20 12.08
N ASP A 104 6.84 -8.14 12.62
CA ASP A 104 7.03 -7.96 14.07
C ASP A 104 5.70 -7.62 14.79
N LEU A 105 4.74 -7.02 14.07
CA LEU A 105 3.42 -6.64 14.58
C LEU A 105 2.36 -6.84 13.51
N VAL A 106 1.29 -7.56 13.85
CA VAL A 106 0.11 -7.75 13.00
C VAL A 106 -1.15 -7.31 13.72
N THR A 107 -1.96 -6.47 13.05
CA THR A 107 -3.26 -6.03 13.55
C THR A 107 -4.34 -6.38 12.53
N SER A 108 -5.34 -7.16 12.95
CA SER A 108 -6.56 -7.42 12.17
C SER A 108 -7.65 -6.43 12.56
N MET A 109 -8.16 -5.67 11.57
CA MET A 109 -9.25 -4.72 11.77
C MET A 109 -10.56 -5.33 11.27
N GLU A 110 -11.39 -5.79 12.19
CA GLU A 110 -12.65 -6.46 11.92
C GLU A 110 -13.82 -5.46 11.79
N PRO A 111 -14.56 -5.45 10.68
CA PRO A 111 -15.73 -4.60 10.54
C PRO A 111 -16.94 -5.21 11.27
N ILE A 112 -16.96 -5.15 12.61
CA ILE A 112 -18.03 -5.68 13.45
C ILE A 112 -19.39 -5.11 13.02
N LYS A 113 -19.44 -3.82 12.66
CA LYS A 113 -20.59 -3.15 12.08
C LYS A 113 -20.14 -2.21 10.97
N HIS A 114 -20.81 -2.25 9.84
CA HIS A 114 -20.43 -1.40 8.69
C HIS A 114 -21.70 -0.98 7.93
N TYR A 115 -21.90 0.31 7.80
CA TYR A 115 -23.07 0.92 7.14
C TYR A 115 -23.17 0.61 5.63
N PHE A 116 -22.11 0.17 4.99
CA PHE A 116 -22.16 -0.34 3.61
C PHE A 116 -23.16 -1.50 3.46
N LYS A 117 -23.29 -2.36 4.50
CA LYS A 117 -24.28 -3.45 4.53
C LYS A 117 -25.71 -2.93 4.56
N ASP A 118 -25.91 -1.71 5.03
CA ASP A 118 -27.20 -1.01 5.07
C ASP A 118 -27.44 -0.17 3.81
N GLY A 119 -26.59 -0.30 2.78
CA GLY A 119 -26.74 0.33 1.47
C GLY A 119 -26.20 1.76 1.38
N LEU A 120 -25.51 2.27 2.40
CA LEU A 120 -24.86 3.58 2.31
C LEU A 120 -23.71 3.54 1.31
N LYS A 121 -23.77 4.43 0.31
CA LYS A 121 -22.72 4.55 -0.71
C LYS A 121 -21.54 5.40 -0.19
N ALA A 122 -20.38 5.25 -0.82
CA ALA A 122 -19.20 6.05 -0.57
C ALA A 122 -19.50 7.56 -0.79
N ARG A 123 -18.99 8.41 0.11
CA ARG A 123 -19.23 9.87 0.14
C ARG A 123 -17.92 10.61 -0.05
N GLU A 124 -17.98 11.72 -0.77
CA GLU A 124 -16.86 12.63 -0.95
C GLU A 124 -16.40 13.22 0.40
N GLY A 125 -15.09 13.28 0.59
CA GLY A 125 -14.47 13.78 1.82
C GLY A 125 -14.55 12.84 3.04
N ILE A 126 -15.17 11.64 2.87
CA ILE A 126 -15.26 10.61 3.92
C ILE A 126 -14.60 9.31 3.45
N GLU A 127 -15.07 8.74 2.34
CA GLU A 127 -14.53 7.49 1.80
C GLU A 127 -13.65 7.69 0.56
N TYR A 128 -13.64 8.87 -0.05
CA TYR A 128 -12.78 9.25 -1.19
C TYR A 128 -12.57 10.76 -1.28
#